data_36f515f7c45b5c6c2a7282ab7fd8f9ae
#
_entry.id   36f515f7c45b5c6c2a7282ab7fd8f9ae
#
_cell.length_a   1.000
_cell.length_b   1.000
_cell.length_c   1.000
_cell.angle_alpha   90.00
_cell.angle_beta   90.00
_cell.angle_gamma   90.00
#
_symmetry.space_group_name_H-M   'P 1'
#
loop_
_entity.id
_entity.type
_entity.pdbx_description
1 polymer ?
#
loop_
_entity_poly.entity_id
_entity_poly.type
_entity_poly.pdbx_seq_one_letter_code
_entity_poly.pdbx_strand_id
1 'polypeptide(L)'
;MFEQLQDDLGLTYLFIAHDLSVVKHISNRIGVMYLGRMVELADSYELTFNPMHPYTKSLISAIPIADPKIARASKRIILEGDVPSPLNPPSGCRFRTRCPYADERCAAETPEWKEVATGHYCACHHLDKCN
;
A
#
# COMPACT_ATOMS: atom_id res chain seq x y z
N MET A 1 21.04 -8.94 -9.37
CA MET A 1 20.91 -10.32 -9.85
C MET A 1 19.58 -10.60 -10.53
N PHE A 2 18.44 -10.40 -9.88
CA PHE A 2 17.12 -10.60 -10.51
C PHE A 2 16.86 -9.65 -11.68
N GLU A 3 17.25 -8.39 -11.58
CA GLU A 3 17.11 -7.42 -12.66
C GLU A 3 17.92 -7.84 -13.89
N GLN A 4 19.13 -8.32 -13.67
CA GLN A 4 20.01 -8.78 -14.74
C GLN A 4 19.42 -10.02 -15.43
N LEU A 5 18.89 -10.97 -14.67
CA LEU A 5 18.21 -12.15 -15.22
C LEU A 5 16.96 -11.77 -16.00
N GLN A 6 16.22 -10.78 -15.53
CA GLN A 6 15.04 -10.27 -16.22
C GLN A 6 15.42 -9.64 -17.57
N ASP A 7 16.47 -8.84 -17.61
CA ASP A 7 16.96 -8.20 -18.84
C ASP A 7 17.53 -9.22 -19.82
N ASP A 8 18.34 -10.17 -19.33
CA ASP A 8 19.01 -11.14 -20.16
C ASP A 8 18.08 -12.21 -20.73
N LEU A 9 17.08 -12.65 -19.96
CA LEU A 9 16.20 -13.76 -20.31
C LEU A 9 14.76 -13.34 -20.62
N GLY A 10 14.41 -12.06 -20.44
CA GLY A 10 13.05 -11.58 -20.67
C GLY A 10 12.02 -12.17 -19.72
N LEU A 11 12.41 -12.53 -18.50
CA LEU A 11 11.55 -13.20 -17.54
C LEU A 11 10.63 -12.21 -16.85
N THR A 12 9.44 -12.71 -16.51
CA THR A 12 8.46 -12.01 -15.67
C THR A 12 8.46 -12.64 -14.29
N TYR A 13 8.58 -11.81 -13.24
CA TYR A 13 8.62 -12.27 -11.86
C TYR A 13 7.44 -11.74 -11.06
N LEU A 14 6.95 -12.58 -10.14
CA LEU A 14 6.04 -12.18 -9.08
C LEU A 14 6.79 -12.30 -7.74
N PHE A 15 7.03 -11.17 -7.07
CA PHE A 15 7.65 -11.15 -5.76
C PHE A 15 6.60 -10.95 -4.67
N ILE A 16 6.71 -11.73 -3.59
CA ILE A 16 5.90 -11.54 -2.39
C ILE A 16 6.86 -11.19 -1.27
N ALA A 17 6.73 -9.98 -0.73
CA ALA A 17 7.66 -9.48 0.27
C ALA A 17 6.94 -8.62 1.31
N HIS A 18 7.54 -8.52 2.50
CA HIS A 18 7.05 -7.66 3.58
C HIS A 18 7.70 -6.28 3.57
N ASP A 19 8.83 -6.15 2.92
CA ASP A 19 9.62 -4.92 2.89
C ASP A 19 9.44 -4.18 1.57
N LEU A 20 8.74 -3.06 1.61
CA LEU A 20 8.47 -2.22 0.45
C LEU A 20 9.74 -1.57 -0.11
N SER A 21 10.75 -1.33 0.73
CA SER A 21 12.00 -0.71 0.29
C SER A 21 12.76 -1.59 -0.71
N VAL A 22 12.68 -2.91 -0.56
CA VAL A 22 13.26 -3.86 -1.51
C VAL A 22 12.44 -3.93 -2.79
N VAL A 23 11.12 -4.09 -2.64
CA VAL A 23 10.19 -4.29 -3.75
C VAL A 23 10.18 -3.11 -4.71
N LYS A 24 10.26 -1.88 -4.20
CA LYS A 24 10.21 -0.67 -5.04
C LYS A 24 11.38 -0.58 -6.03
N HIS A 25 12.53 -1.18 -5.71
CA HIS A 25 13.71 -1.14 -6.58
C HIS A 25 13.68 -2.18 -7.70
N ILE A 26 13.04 -3.31 -7.48
CA ILE A 26 13.08 -4.45 -8.41
C ILE A 26 11.76 -4.66 -9.16
N SER A 27 10.69 -3.98 -8.77
CA SER A 27 9.36 -4.19 -9.35
C SER A 27 8.96 -3.07 -10.29
N ASN A 28 8.29 -3.43 -11.38
CA ASN A 28 7.67 -2.47 -12.30
C ASN A 28 6.33 -1.99 -11.75
N ARG A 29 5.57 -2.91 -11.15
CA ARG A 29 4.28 -2.62 -10.51
C ARG A 29 4.25 -3.21 -9.11
N ILE A 30 3.57 -2.54 -8.20
CA ILE A 30 3.44 -2.97 -6.81
C ILE A 30 1.96 -3.06 -6.45
N GLY A 31 1.57 -4.21 -5.90
CA GLY A 31 0.27 -4.41 -5.29
C GLY A 31 0.41 -4.48 -3.78
N VAL A 32 -0.44 -3.75 -3.07
CA VAL A 32 -0.48 -3.75 -1.61
C VAL A 32 -1.70 -4.53 -1.15
N MET A 33 -1.49 -5.49 -0.25
CA MET A 33 -2.54 -6.34 0.30
C MET A 33 -2.67 -6.13 1.80
N TYR A 34 -3.89 -6.23 2.30
CA TYR A 34 -4.19 -6.20 3.72
C TYR A 34 -5.25 -7.24 4.05
N LEU A 35 -4.94 -8.16 4.97
CA LEU A 35 -5.80 -9.27 5.37
C LEU A 35 -6.36 -10.06 4.17
N GLY A 36 -5.49 -10.37 3.22
CA GLY A 36 -5.85 -11.17 2.05
C GLY A 36 -6.62 -10.43 0.96
N ARG A 37 -6.78 -9.11 1.07
CA ARG A 37 -7.42 -8.28 0.03
C ARG A 37 -6.48 -7.26 -0.54
N MET A 38 -6.53 -7.08 -1.85
CA MET A 38 -5.80 -6.03 -2.53
C MET A 38 -6.42 -4.68 -2.19
N VAL A 39 -5.60 -3.74 -1.69
CA VAL A 39 -6.06 -2.40 -1.33
C VAL A 39 -5.59 -1.33 -2.29
N GLU A 40 -4.44 -1.54 -2.93
CA GLU A 40 -3.90 -0.62 -3.91
C GLU A 40 -2.98 -1.34 -4.90
N LEU A 41 -2.97 -0.90 -6.16
CA LEU A 41 -2.09 -1.41 -7.20
C LEU A 41 -1.71 -0.27 -8.14
N ALA A 42 -0.42 -0.08 -8.35
CA ALA A 42 0.06 0.95 -9.26
C ALA A 42 1.46 0.61 -9.77
N ASP A 43 1.93 1.39 -10.74
CA ASP A 43 3.33 1.42 -11.11
C ASP A 43 4.19 1.72 -9.87
N SER A 44 5.36 1.12 -9.78
CA SER A 44 6.26 1.25 -8.64
C SER A 44 6.55 2.71 -8.27
N TYR A 45 6.83 3.53 -9.26
CA TYR A 45 7.08 4.96 -9.07
C TYR A 45 5.83 5.68 -8.58
N GLU A 46 4.70 5.46 -9.24
CA GLU A 46 3.41 6.08 -8.89
C GLU A 46 2.98 5.73 -7.46
N LEU A 47 3.10 4.47 -7.08
CA LEU A 47 2.74 4.02 -5.75
C LEU A 47 3.62 4.66 -4.66
N THR A 48 4.91 4.81 -4.95
CA THR A 48 5.87 5.37 -4.00
C THR A 48 5.65 6.87 -3.79
N PHE A 49 5.36 7.62 -4.84
CA PHE A 49 5.25 9.07 -4.76
C PHE A 49 3.81 9.57 -4.59
N ASN A 50 2.82 8.80 -5.04
CA ASN A 50 1.41 9.18 -4.97
C ASN A 50 0.53 8.06 -4.39
N PRO A 51 0.84 7.54 -3.18
CA PRO A 51 0.00 6.53 -2.56
C PRO A 51 -1.37 7.11 -2.21
N MET A 52 -2.41 6.33 -2.42
CA MET A 52 -3.80 6.74 -2.17
C MET A 52 -4.38 6.12 -0.91
N HIS A 53 -4.14 4.82 -0.69
CA HIS A 53 -4.70 4.11 0.47
C HIS A 53 -3.94 4.46 1.76
N PRO A 54 -4.63 4.66 2.88
CA PRO A 54 -3.97 4.97 4.16
C PRO A 54 -2.92 3.95 4.60
N TYR A 55 -3.20 2.66 4.36
CA TYR A 55 -2.24 1.60 4.69
C TYR A 55 -0.96 1.70 3.84
N THR A 56 -1.10 1.96 2.55
CA THR A 56 0.05 2.17 1.65
C THR A 56 0.88 3.36 2.10
N LYS A 57 0.23 4.45 2.48
CA LYS A 57 0.93 5.63 3.01
C LYS A 57 1.74 5.32 4.26
N SER A 58 1.19 4.50 5.16
CA SER A 58 1.90 4.11 6.38
C SER A 58 3.13 3.25 6.06
N LEU A 59 3.01 2.33 5.11
CA LEU A 59 4.14 1.49 4.69
C LEU A 59 5.26 2.32 4.07
N ILE A 60 4.92 3.27 3.21
CA ILE A 60 5.90 4.14 2.57
C ILE A 60 6.57 5.06 3.59
N SER A 61 5.80 5.58 4.56
CA SER A 61 6.35 6.42 5.62
C SER A 61 7.36 5.69 6.52
N ALA A 62 7.28 4.36 6.56
CA ALA A 62 8.17 3.53 7.35
C ALA A 62 9.48 3.16 6.63
N ILE A 63 9.61 3.48 5.33
CA ILE A 63 10.83 3.20 4.58
C ILE A 63 11.99 4.04 5.12
N PRO A 64 13.14 3.43 5.46
CA PRO A 64 14.30 4.20 5.94
C PRO A 64 14.81 5.17 4.88
N ILE A 65 15.14 6.39 5.31
CA ILE A 65 15.69 7.44 4.46
C ILE A 65 17.15 7.63 4.82
N ALA A 66 18.04 7.53 3.83
CA ALA A 66 19.49 7.63 4.04
C ALA A 66 19.96 9.04 4.42
N ASP A 67 19.27 10.09 3.96
CA ASP A 67 19.62 11.47 4.27
C ASP A 67 19.06 11.87 5.63
N PRO A 68 19.94 12.21 6.63
CA PRO A 68 19.48 12.56 7.97
C PRO A 68 18.57 13.80 8.03
N LYS A 69 18.76 14.76 7.13
CA LYS A 69 17.93 15.97 7.07
C LYS A 69 16.52 15.66 6.63
N ILE A 70 16.38 14.84 5.57
CA ILE A 70 15.09 14.40 5.05
C ILE A 70 14.42 13.47 6.06
N ALA A 71 15.17 12.57 6.68
CA ALA A 71 14.65 11.64 7.68
C ALA A 71 14.06 12.38 8.90
N ARG A 72 14.68 13.48 9.34
CA ARG A 72 14.16 14.30 10.44
C ARG A 72 12.91 15.07 10.05
N ALA A 73 12.81 15.49 8.79
CA ALA A 73 11.65 16.23 8.28
C ALA A 73 10.46 15.31 8.00
N SER A 74 10.70 14.04 7.67
CA SER A 74 9.62 13.09 7.37
C SER A 74 8.99 12.57 8.67
N LYS A 75 7.65 12.43 8.64
CA LYS A 75 6.91 11.88 9.78
C LYS A 75 6.46 10.48 9.45
N ARG A 76 6.88 9.52 10.28
CA ARG A 76 6.37 8.16 10.17
C ARG A 76 4.90 8.12 10.61
N ILE A 77 4.05 7.54 9.79
CA ILE A 77 2.64 7.32 10.14
C ILE A 77 2.56 6.06 10.99
N ILE A 78 2.15 6.22 12.25
CA ILE A 78 1.98 5.11 13.18
C ILE A 78 0.51 4.71 13.19
N LEU A 79 0.23 3.44 12.85
CA LEU A 79 -1.11 2.89 12.87
C LEU A 79 -1.49 2.50 14.30
N GLU A 80 -2.67 2.93 14.73
CA GLU A 80 -3.21 2.56 16.04
C GLU A 80 -3.93 1.20 15.97
N GLY A 81 -3.99 0.52 17.11
CA GLY A 81 -4.69 -0.77 17.23
C GLY A 81 -3.87 -1.95 16.72
N ASP A 82 -4.38 -3.14 17.01
CA ASP A 82 -3.77 -4.40 16.62
C ASP A 82 -4.24 -4.84 15.22
N VAL A 83 -3.43 -5.68 14.57
CA VAL A 83 -3.83 -6.31 13.29
C VAL A 83 -4.94 -7.32 13.59
N PRO A 84 -6.13 -7.17 12.97
CA PRO A 84 -7.21 -8.14 13.16
C PRO A 84 -6.82 -9.53 12.65
N SER A 85 -7.49 -10.57 13.22
CA SER A 85 -7.27 -11.95 12.76
C SER A 85 -7.75 -12.14 11.32
N PRO A 86 -6.94 -12.73 10.44
CA PRO A 86 -7.40 -13.07 9.09
C PRO A 86 -8.51 -14.13 9.07
N LEU A 87 -8.67 -14.89 10.17
CA LEU A 87 -9.75 -15.88 10.31
C LEU A 87 -11.10 -15.21 10.59
N ASN A 88 -11.09 -14.02 11.18
CA ASN A 88 -12.28 -13.25 11.51
C ASN A 88 -12.06 -11.77 11.16
N PRO A 89 -11.99 -11.46 9.86
CA PRO A 89 -11.69 -10.08 9.42
C PRO A 89 -12.86 -9.13 9.74
N PRO A 90 -12.56 -7.83 9.92
CA PRO A 90 -13.60 -6.82 10.13
C PRO A 90 -14.59 -6.76 8.96
N SER A 91 -15.84 -6.42 9.23
CA SER A 91 -16.86 -6.19 8.21
C SER A 91 -16.51 -4.99 7.35
N GLY A 92 -17.01 -4.96 6.12
CA GLY A 92 -16.78 -3.85 5.19
C GLY A 92 -15.30 -3.71 4.82
N CYS A 93 -14.74 -2.54 5.05
CA CYS A 93 -13.31 -2.32 4.82
C CYS A 93 -12.47 -3.00 5.90
N ARG A 94 -11.61 -3.93 5.51
CA ARG A 94 -10.79 -4.69 6.46
C ARG A 94 -9.78 -3.85 7.22
N PHE A 95 -9.38 -2.70 6.68
CA PHE A 95 -8.44 -1.77 7.31
C PHE A 95 -9.11 -0.80 8.29
N ARG A 96 -10.44 -0.75 8.35
CA ARG A 96 -11.20 0.26 9.12
C ARG A 96 -10.82 0.35 10.60
N THR A 97 -10.43 -0.75 11.21
CA THR A 97 -10.08 -0.78 12.64
C THR A 97 -8.78 -0.04 12.96
N ARG A 98 -7.96 0.22 11.93
CA ARG A 98 -6.67 0.91 12.06
C ARG A 98 -6.60 2.19 11.20
N CYS A 99 -7.66 2.50 10.45
CA CYS A 99 -7.71 3.65 9.55
C CYS A 99 -8.13 4.92 10.29
N PRO A 100 -7.36 6.01 10.20
CA PRO A 100 -7.74 7.28 10.86
C PRO A 100 -8.94 7.95 10.20
N TYR A 101 -9.33 7.54 8.99
CA TYR A 101 -10.46 8.10 8.24
C TYR A 101 -11.70 7.21 8.27
N ALA A 102 -11.67 6.11 9.01
CA ALA A 102 -12.78 5.15 9.06
C ALA A 102 -14.05 5.76 9.63
N ASP A 103 -15.18 5.38 9.04
CA ASP A 103 -16.50 5.80 9.47
C ASP A 103 -17.52 4.65 9.37
N GLU A 104 -18.81 4.95 9.54
CA GLU A 104 -19.88 3.96 9.46
C GLU A 104 -19.95 3.26 8.11
N ARG A 105 -19.68 3.98 7.02
CA ARG A 105 -19.65 3.41 5.67
C ARG A 105 -18.56 2.35 5.54
N CYS A 106 -17.41 2.61 6.14
CA CYS A 106 -16.31 1.64 6.14
C CYS A 106 -16.66 0.35 6.87
N ALA A 107 -17.50 0.43 7.88
CA ALA A 107 -17.99 -0.75 8.61
C ALA A 107 -19.11 -1.48 7.88
N ALA A 108 -19.95 -0.75 7.13
CA ALA A 108 -21.13 -1.30 6.47
C ALA A 108 -20.84 -1.87 5.09
N GLU A 109 -19.91 -1.28 4.34
CA GLU A 109 -19.65 -1.62 2.94
C GLU A 109 -18.18 -1.92 2.69
N THR A 110 -17.91 -2.93 1.85
CA THR A 110 -16.57 -3.19 1.32
C THR A 110 -16.26 -2.15 0.24
N PRO A 111 -15.09 -1.45 0.31
CA PRO A 111 -14.73 -0.49 -0.72
C PRO A 111 -14.63 -1.14 -2.09
N GLU A 112 -15.11 -0.44 -3.11
CA GLU A 112 -15.02 -0.88 -4.48
C GLU A 112 -13.58 -0.78 -4.99
N TRP A 113 -13.11 -1.83 -5.66
CA TRP A 113 -11.84 -1.81 -6.39
C TRP A 113 -12.04 -1.06 -7.70
N LYS A 114 -11.39 0.08 -7.83
CA LYS A 114 -11.54 0.93 -9.01
C LYS A 114 -10.25 1.62 -9.43
N GLU A 115 -10.16 1.97 -10.68
CA GLU A 115 -9.07 2.77 -11.21
C GLU A 115 -9.27 4.24 -10.80
N VAL A 116 -8.32 4.78 -10.04
CA VAL A 116 -8.38 6.15 -9.53
C VAL A 116 -7.53 7.13 -10.36
N ALA A 117 -6.58 6.59 -11.10
CA ALA A 117 -5.74 7.30 -12.07
C ALA A 117 -5.29 6.27 -13.10
N THR A 118 -4.73 6.70 -14.23
CA THR A 118 -4.27 5.77 -15.28
C THR A 118 -3.32 4.71 -14.71
N GLY A 119 -3.75 3.45 -14.71
CA GLY A 119 -2.95 2.33 -14.18
C GLY A 119 -2.83 2.28 -12.66
N HIS A 120 -3.55 3.13 -11.94
CA HIS A 120 -3.53 3.20 -10.48
C HIS A 120 -4.91 2.80 -9.94
N TYR A 121 -4.95 1.69 -9.19
CA TYR A 121 -6.18 1.12 -8.62
C TYR A 121 -6.14 1.20 -7.11
N CYS A 122 -7.28 1.50 -6.50
CA CYS A 122 -7.39 1.60 -5.04
C CYS A 122 -8.80 1.23 -4.58
N ALA A 123 -8.88 0.61 -3.40
CA ALA A 123 -10.15 0.26 -2.75
C ALA A 123 -10.28 1.04 -1.45
N CYS A 124 -10.86 2.23 -1.51
CA CYS A 124 -11.09 3.09 -0.35
C CYS A 124 -12.34 3.94 -0.56
N HIS A 125 -13.14 4.13 0.49
CA HIS A 125 -14.32 5.01 0.45
C HIS A 125 -13.93 6.50 0.51
N HIS A 126 -12.78 6.83 1.06
CA HIS A 126 -12.37 8.18 1.40
C HIS A 126 -11.11 8.63 0.65
N LEU A 127 -11.07 8.40 -0.66
CA LEU A 127 -9.95 8.80 -1.49
C LEU A 127 -9.69 10.31 -1.44
N ASP A 128 -10.75 11.11 -1.27
CA ASP A 128 -10.68 12.56 -1.11
C ASP A 128 -9.95 12.97 0.18
N LYS A 129 -10.15 12.21 1.27
CA LYS A 129 -9.50 12.48 2.55
C LYS A 129 -8.07 11.93 2.62
N CYS A 130 -7.79 10.91 1.82
CA CYS A 130 -6.48 10.25 1.81
C CYS A 130 -5.44 10.95 0.94
N ASN A 131 -5.87 11.88 0.12
CA ASN A 131 -4.98 12.66 -0.75
C ASN A 131 -4.37 13.86 -0.04
#